data_4587be25b5cc73c48f52dd28673eeb1a
#
_entry.id   4587be25b5cc73c48f52dd28673eeb1a
#
_cell.length_a   1.000
_cell.length_b   1.000
_cell.length_c   1.000
_cell.angle_alpha   90.00
_cell.angle_beta   90.00
_cell.angle_gamma   90.00
#
_symmetry.space_group_name_H-M   'P 1'
#
loop_
_entity.id
_entity.type
_entity.pdbx_description
1 polymer ?
#
loop_
_entity_poly.entity_id
_entity_poly.type
_entity_poly.pdbx_seq_one_letter_code
_entity_poly.pdbx_strand_id
1 'polypeptide(L)'
;WWRNGRAWALGIPAGLAPLLLYLYLPLRSGPDASPWYHQRLGDGVLTLYTNTWPAFVEFVTGRSISVGFHDVATSLAGVPTVLLLWLRHFELPGLLLMAVGLYVLVKLRNWPVLALTGAYFVLLQIFNLFYAIGDIFVYYIPLYLVACIWIGYAGAGIGTGFRLDTPVQPAPAADGAALPD
;
A
#
# COMPACT_ATOMS: atom_id res chain seq x y z
N TRP A 1 -13.51 -12.63 17.09
CA TRP A 1 -12.21 -11.94 17.18
C TRP A 1 -12.33 -10.69 18.07
N TRP A 2 -13.27 -9.79 17.80
CA TRP A 2 -13.45 -8.51 18.51
C TRP A 2 -13.76 -8.65 20.03
N ARG A 3 -14.25 -9.79 20.48
CA ARG A 3 -14.60 -10.06 21.88
C ARG A 3 -13.46 -10.72 22.69
N ASN A 4 -12.33 -11.00 22.07
CA ASN A 4 -11.20 -11.64 22.76
C ASN A 4 -10.22 -10.60 23.30
N GLY A 5 -10.40 -10.21 24.57
CA GLY A 5 -9.54 -9.23 25.23
C GLY A 5 -8.05 -9.64 25.26
N ARG A 6 -7.74 -10.94 25.30
CA ARG A 6 -6.35 -11.42 25.22
C ARG A 6 -5.70 -11.16 23.87
N ALA A 7 -6.47 -11.28 22.77
CA ALA A 7 -5.97 -10.97 21.45
C ALA A 7 -5.59 -9.49 21.31
N TRP A 8 -6.39 -8.59 21.90
CA TRP A 8 -6.07 -7.17 21.95
C TRP A 8 -4.89 -6.86 22.87
N ALA A 9 -4.83 -7.49 24.04
CA ALA A 9 -3.75 -7.31 25.00
C ALA A 9 -2.37 -7.71 24.45
N LEU A 10 -2.31 -8.66 23.53
CA LEU A 10 -1.08 -9.06 22.85
C LEU A 10 -0.89 -8.34 21.50
N GLY A 11 -1.95 -8.12 20.76
CA GLY A 11 -1.89 -7.52 19.41
C GLY A 11 -1.48 -6.05 19.45
N ILE A 12 -1.98 -5.27 20.39
CA ILE A 12 -1.61 -3.85 20.52
C ILE A 12 -0.13 -3.68 20.85
N PRO A 13 0.44 -4.31 21.90
CA PRO A 13 1.87 -4.22 22.16
C PRO A 13 2.73 -4.75 21.02
N ALA A 14 2.35 -5.86 20.40
CA ALA A 14 3.08 -6.40 19.24
C ALA A 14 3.05 -5.45 18.04
N GLY A 15 1.93 -4.76 17.79
CA GLY A 15 1.83 -3.74 16.75
C GLY A 15 2.61 -2.46 17.07
N LEU A 16 2.76 -2.12 18.34
CA LEU A 16 3.50 -0.94 18.77
C LEU A 16 5.01 -1.21 18.95
N ALA A 17 5.40 -2.48 19.16
CA ALA A 17 6.81 -2.85 19.36
C ALA A 17 7.77 -2.32 18.28
N PRO A 18 7.43 -2.33 16.97
CA PRO A 18 8.30 -1.73 15.95
C PRO A 18 8.58 -0.24 16.16
N LEU A 19 7.68 0.50 16.82
CA LEU A 19 7.91 1.92 17.12
C LEU A 19 9.08 2.15 18.07
N LEU A 20 9.47 1.13 18.86
CA LEU A 20 10.66 1.18 19.69
C LEU A 20 11.94 1.34 18.87
N LEU A 21 11.93 0.97 17.59
CA LEU A 21 13.06 1.19 16.68
C LEU A 21 13.36 2.68 16.50
N TYR A 22 12.37 3.56 16.64
CA TYR A 22 12.61 5.00 16.59
C TYR A 22 13.49 5.50 17.74
N LEU A 23 13.56 4.78 18.86
CA LEU A 23 14.48 5.10 19.95
C LEU A 23 15.95 5.00 19.53
N TYR A 24 16.24 4.31 18.44
CA TYR A 24 17.57 4.29 17.82
C TYR A 24 18.05 5.71 17.46
N LEU A 25 17.14 6.59 17.03
CA LEU A 25 17.49 7.96 16.63
C LEU A 25 18.15 8.75 17.78
N PRO A 26 17.51 8.95 18.96
CA PRO A 26 18.14 9.69 20.05
C PRO A 26 19.37 8.98 20.63
N LEU A 27 19.40 7.63 20.60
CA LEU A 27 20.55 6.87 21.11
C LEU A 27 21.79 7.00 20.24
N ARG A 28 21.63 7.23 18.94
CA ARG A 28 22.71 7.26 17.94
C ARG A 28 23.03 8.66 17.42
N SER A 29 22.30 9.69 17.84
CA SER A 29 22.46 11.06 17.39
C SER A 29 23.24 11.96 18.37
N GLY A 30 24.12 11.37 19.19
CA GLY A 30 25.05 12.09 20.05
C GLY A 30 26.16 12.80 19.27
N PRO A 31 27.18 13.37 19.96
CA PRO A 31 28.29 14.09 19.31
C PRO A 31 29.07 13.24 18.32
N ASP A 32 29.09 11.91 18.52
CA ASP A 32 29.67 10.92 17.60
C ASP A 32 28.65 10.33 16.61
N ALA A 33 27.58 11.08 16.30
CA ALA A 33 26.52 10.64 15.43
C ALA A 33 27.06 10.27 14.04
N SER A 34 26.38 9.28 13.45
CA SER A 34 26.67 8.88 12.08
C SER A 34 26.59 10.09 11.13
N PRO A 35 27.55 10.24 10.19
CA PRO A 35 27.53 11.33 9.22
C PRO A 35 26.27 11.38 8.36
N TRP A 36 25.44 10.33 8.38
CA TRP A 36 24.11 10.30 7.72
C TRP A 36 23.12 11.33 8.25
N TYR A 37 23.29 11.81 9.50
CA TYR A 37 22.41 12.85 10.05
C TYR A 37 22.81 14.27 9.62
N HIS A 38 24.05 14.45 9.13
CA HIS A 38 24.59 15.72 8.69
C HIS A 38 25.28 15.52 7.34
N GLN A 39 24.52 15.65 6.26
CA GLN A 39 25.06 15.46 4.91
C GLN A 39 25.47 16.80 4.29
N ARG A 40 26.67 16.89 3.74
CA ARG A 40 27.07 18.00 2.91
C ARG A 40 26.43 17.87 1.53
N LEU A 41 25.63 18.87 1.17
CA LEU A 41 25.01 19.00 -0.15
C LEU A 41 25.45 20.35 -0.74
N GLY A 42 26.45 20.31 -1.62
CA GLY A 42 27.08 21.52 -2.15
C GLY A 42 27.73 22.32 -1.03
N ASP A 43 27.43 23.63 -0.94
CA ASP A 43 27.93 24.56 0.08
C ASP A 43 27.16 24.50 1.40
N GLY A 44 26.09 23.71 1.49
CA GLY A 44 25.24 23.59 2.67
C GLY A 44 25.38 22.26 3.40
N VAL A 45 24.99 22.24 4.67
CA VAL A 45 24.86 21.02 5.47
C VAL A 45 23.40 20.75 5.68
N LEU A 46 22.90 19.62 5.15
CA LEU A 46 21.57 19.11 5.43
C LEU A 46 21.61 18.36 6.77
N THR A 47 20.93 18.90 7.78
CA THR A 47 20.74 18.21 9.05
C THR A 47 19.39 17.48 9.01
N LEU A 48 19.43 16.16 8.92
CA LEU A 48 18.22 15.32 8.84
C LEU A 48 17.54 15.19 10.21
N TYR A 49 18.33 15.23 11.28
CA TYR A 49 17.82 15.04 12.64
C TYR A 49 18.69 15.78 13.66
N THR A 50 18.06 16.52 14.56
CA THR A 50 18.68 17.10 15.76
C THR A 50 18.19 16.35 16.98
N ASN A 51 19.08 16.01 17.92
CA ASN A 51 18.72 15.24 19.11
C ASN A 51 17.99 16.11 20.17
N THR A 52 16.79 16.55 19.82
CA THR A 52 15.87 17.27 20.70
C THR A 52 14.51 16.59 20.67
N TRP A 53 13.77 16.70 21.78
CA TRP A 53 12.43 16.10 21.85
C TRP A 53 11.46 16.61 20.75
N PRO A 54 11.37 17.91 20.46
CA PRO A 54 10.55 18.39 19.34
C PRO A 54 10.95 17.78 18.01
N ALA A 55 12.25 17.75 17.67
CA ALA A 55 12.75 17.19 16.42
C ALA A 55 12.49 15.67 16.34
N PHE A 56 12.57 14.96 17.47
CA PHE A 56 12.20 13.55 17.52
C PHE A 56 10.72 13.33 17.17
N VAL A 57 9.82 14.11 17.78
CA VAL A 57 8.38 14.02 17.48
C VAL A 57 8.10 14.39 16.04
N GLU A 58 8.70 15.44 15.52
CA GLU A 58 8.55 15.86 14.11
C GLU A 58 9.03 14.78 13.15
N PHE A 59 10.17 14.14 13.45
CA PHE A 59 10.71 13.08 12.62
C PHE A 59 9.82 11.83 12.65
N VAL A 60 9.44 11.35 13.84
CA VAL A 60 8.60 10.15 14.00
C VAL A 60 7.20 10.33 13.40
N THR A 61 6.66 11.54 13.47
CA THR A 61 5.36 11.86 12.86
C THR A 61 5.45 12.20 11.38
N GLY A 62 6.65 12.23 10.81
CA GLY A 62 6.88 12.59 9.41
C GLY A 62 6.72 14.09 9.11
N ARG A 63 6.53 14.94 10.13
CA ARG A 63 6.36 16.40 9.95
C ARG A 63 7.59 17.06 9.34
N SER A 64 8.79 16.57 9.67
CA SER A 64 10.05 17.09 9.13
C SER A 64 10.21 16.81 7.63
N ILE A 65 9.50 15.80 7.09
CA ILE A 65 9.55 15.39 5.68
C ILE A 65 8.23 15.76 4.97
N SER A 66 7.22 16.16 5.73
CA SER A 66 5.91 16.49 5.19
C SER A 66 5.96 17.77 4.38
N VAL A 67 5.70 17.63 3.10
CA VAL A 67 5.56 18.75 2.14
C VAL A 67 4.15 19.33 2.18
N GLY A 68 3.24 18.72 2.95
CA GLY A 68 1.86 19.18 3.11
C GLY A 68 0.89 18.52 2.13
N PHE A 69 -0.29 19.11 2.03
CA PHE A 69 -1.33 18.68 1.12
C PHE A 69 -1.74 19.85 0.21
N HIS A 70 -2.05 19.51 -1.02
CA HIS A 70 -2.67 20.45 -1.94
C HIS A 70 -4.09 20.80 -1.48
N ASP A 71 -4.53 21.99 -1.79
CA ASP A 71 -5.94 22.36 -1.66
C ASP A 71 -6.80 21.58 -2.67
N VAL A 72 -8.12 21.62 -2.47
CA VAL A 72 -9.06 20.87 -3.30
C VAL A 72 -8.98 21.30 -4.78
N ALA A 73 -8.83 22.60 -5.05
CA ALA A 73 -8.80 23.12 -6.41
C ALA A 73 -7.55 22.63 -7.16
N THR A 74 -6.38 22.72 -6.53
CA THR A 74 -5.12 22.21 -7.06
C THR A 74 -5.16 20.69 -7.27
N SER A 75 -5.73 19.94 -6.31
CA SER A 75 -5.89 18.49 -6.41
C SER A 75 -6.78 18.10 -7.60
N LEU A 76 -7.93 18.77 -7.76
CA LEU A 76 -8.82 18.50 -8.88
C LEU A 76 -8.18 18.87 -10.23
N ALA A 77 -7.39 19.95 -10.29
CA ALA A 77 -6.63 20.29 -11.49
C ALA A 77 -5.58 19.22 -11.85
N GLY A 78 -5.12 18.43 -10.90
CA GLY A 78 -4.21 17.30 -11.10
C GLY A 78 -4.86 16.06 -11.72
N VAL A 79 -6.19 15.92 -11.70
CA VAL A 79 -6.90 14.71 -12.19
C VAL A 79 -6.53 14.34 -13.63
N PRO A 80 -6.49 15.27 -14.61
CA PRO A 80 -6.08 14.91 -15.97
C PRO A 80 -4.68 14.32 -16.05
N THR A 81 -3.74 14.83 -15.25
CA THR A 81 -2.36 14.29 -15.16
C THR A 81 -2.36 12.86 -14.65
N VAL A 82 -3.17 12.58 -13.63
CA VAL A 82 -3.33 11.22 -13.08
C VAL A 82 -3.94 10.28 -14.11
N LEU A 83 -4.98 10.69 -14.83
CA LEU A 83 -5.57 9.88 -15.89
C LEU A 83 -4.56 9.58 -17.01
N LEU A 84 -3.78 10.58 -17.40
CA LEU A 84 -2.71 10.40 -18.37
C LEU A 84 -1.63 9.45 -17.86
N LEU A 85 -1.28 9.51 -16.57
CA LEU A 85 -0.35 8.59 -15.91
C LEU A 85 -0.84 7.13 -16.03
N TRP A 86 -2.10 6.88 -15.72
CA TRP A 86 -2.71 5.56 -15.87
C TRP A 86 -2.69 5.07 -17.31
N LEU A 87 -3.08 5.94 -18.26
CA LEU A 87 -3.06 5.62 -19.68
C LEU A 87 -1.64 5.32 -20.18
N ARG A 88 -0.64 6.05 -19.67
CA ARG A 88 0.77 5.88 -20.06
C ARG A 88 1.38 4.57 -19.55
N HIS A 89 0.96 4.09 -18.37
CA HIS A 89 1.53 2.89 -17.75
C HIS A 89 0.83 1.59 -18.18
N PHE A 90 -0.47 1.65 -18.38
CA PHE A 90 -1.26 0.46 -18.71
C PHE A 90 -1.76 0.45 -20.13
N GLU A 91 -1.67 1.56 -20.82
CA GLU A 91 -2.25 1.79 -22.13
C GLU A 91 -3.75 1.43 -22.15
N LEU A 92 -4.41 1.53 -23.28
CA LEU A 92 -5.83 1.17 -23.39
C LEU A 92 -6.10 -0.33 -23.13
N PRO A 93 -5.28 -1.26 -23.65
CA PRO A 93 -5.48 -2.70 -23.40
C PRO A 93 -5.38 -3.07 -21.91
N GLY A 94 -4.41 -2.52 -21.18
CA GLY A 94 -4.26 -2.77 -19.75
C GLY A 94 -5.44 -2.25 -18.93
N LEU A 95 -5.94 -1.04 -19.25
CA LEU A 95 -7.11 -0.47 -18.60
C LEU A 95 -8.38 -1.30 -18.89
N LEU A 96 -8.54 -1.81 -20.10
CA LEU A 96 -9.63 -2.72 -20.43
C LEU A 96 -9.52 -4.03 -19.65
N LEU A 97 -8.32 -4.61 -19.53
CA LEU A 97 -8.10 -5.82 -18.72
C LEU A 97 -8.41 -5.57 -17.24
N MET A 98 -8.05 -4.41 -16.69
CA MET A 98 -8.45 -4.03 -15.33
C MET A 98 -9.97 -4.03 -15.16
N ALA A 99 -10.70 -3.42 -16.09
CA ALA A 99 -12.17 -3.39 -16.07
C ALA A 99 -12.77 -4.79 -16.16
N VAL A 100 -12.22 -5.65 -17.04
CA VAL A 100 -12.62 -7.06 -17.15
C VAL A 100 -12.34 -7.81 -15.85
N GLY A 101 -11.19 -7.60 -15.21
CA GLY A 101 -10.86 -8.22 -13.94
C GLY A 101 -11.79 -7.83 -12.81
N LEU A 102 -12.15 -6.55 -12.72
CA LEU A 102 -13.17 -6.08 -11.79
C LEU A 102 -14.53 -6.73 -12.05
N TYR A 103 -14.93 -6.82 -13.31
CA TYR A 103 -16.17 -7.52 -13.69
C TYR A 103 -16.14 -8.99 -13.28
N VAL A 104 -15.01 -9.70 -13.47
CA VAL A 104 -14.82 -11.08 -13.04
C VAL A 104 -14.94 -11.21 -11.51
N LEU A 105 -14.33 -10.31 -10.74
CA LEU A 105 -14.45 -10.29 -9.28
C LEU A 105 -15.91 -10.14 -8.82
N VAL A 106 -16.67 -9.28 -9.47
CA VAL A 106 -18.10 -9.10 -9.21
C VAL A 106 -18.87 -10.36 -9.56
N LYS A 107 -18.62 -10.97 -10.71
CA LYS A 107 -19.25 -12.22 -11.15
C LYS A 107 -18.97 -13.38 -10.20
N LEU A 108 -17.75 -13.52 -9.74
CA LEU A 108 -17.33 -14.53 -8.74
C LEU A 108 -17.87 -14.23 -7.35
N ARG A 109 -18.53 -13.09 -7.15
CA ARG A 109 -18.98 -12.60 -5.83
C ARG A 109 -17.84 -12.61 -4.79
N ASN A 110 -16.59 -12.40 -5.22
CA ASN A 110 -15.45 -12.33 -4.31
C ASN A 110 -15.38 -10.95 -3.65
N TRP A 111 -16.43 -10.65 -2.88
CA TRP A 111 -16.60 -9.37 -2.22
C TRP A 111 -15.45 -9.00 -1.27
N PRO A 112 -14.82 -9.93 -0.52
CA PRO A 112 -13.71 -9.57 0.34
C PRO A 112 -12.51 -9.03 -0.44
N VAL A 113 -12.13 -9.66 -1.55
CA VAL A 113 -11.02 -9.20 -2.39
C VAL A 113 -11.39 -7.88 -3.06
N LEU A 114 -12.59 -7.77 -3.63
CA LEU A 114 -13.05 -6.56 -4.29
C LEU A 114 -13.11 -5.38 -3.31
N ALA A 115 -13.65 -5.56 -2.10
CA ALA A 115 -13.75 -4.52 -1.10
C ALA A 115 -12.37 -4.08 -0.60
N LEU A 116 -11.48 -5.05 -0.30
CA LEU A 116 -10.13 -4.74 0.19
C LEU A 116 -9.31 -3.99 -0.86
N THR A 117 -9.22 -4.55 -2.08
CA THR A 117 -8.41 -3.95 -3.15
C THR A 117 -9.03 -2.65 -3.66
N GLY A 118 -10.36 -2.60 -3.79
CA GLY A 118 -11.07 -1.40 -4.23
C GLY A 118 -10.99 -0.26 -3.22
N ALA A 119 -11.22 -0.53 -1.93
CA ALA A 119 -11.10 0.49 -0.89
C ALA A 119 -9.66 1.01 -0.81
N TYR A 120 -8.68 0.12 -0.81
CA TYR A 120 -7.27 0.50 -0.80
C TYR A 120 -6.91 1.36 -2.02
N PHE A 121 -7.34 0.95 -3.22
CA PHE A 121 -7.11 1.69 -4.45
C PHE A 121 -7.69 3.11 -4.39
N VAL A 122 -8.97 3.23 -4.01
CA VAL A 122 -9.65 4.53 -3.95
C VAL A 122 -9.02 5.44 -2.89
N LEU A 123 -8.78 4.92 -1.68
CA LEU A 123 -8.21 5.71 -0.59
C LEU A 123 -6.80 6.20 -0.93
N LEU A 124 -5.95 5.32 -1.47
CA LEU A 124 -4.60 5.70 -1.83
C LEU A 124 -4.57 6.61 -3.07
N GLN A 125 -5.49 6.43 -4.02
CA GLN A 125 -5.62 7.33 -5.17
C GLN A 125 -6.00 8.75 -4.74
N ILE A 126 -6.96 8.87 -3.79
CA ILE A 126 -7.35 10.16 -3.21
C ILE A 126 -6.16 10.75 -2.45
N PHE A 127 -5.49 9.95 -1.60
CA PHE A 127 -4.31 10.40 -0.88
C PHE A 127 -3.25 10.97 -1.83
N ASN A 128 -2.88 10.23 -2.88
CA ASN A 128 -1.87 10.67 -3.85
C ASN A 128 -2.27 11.93 -4.62
N LEU A 129 -3.56 12.17 -4.80
CA LEU A 129 -4.06 13.37 -5.46
C LEU A 129 -3.87 14.62 -4.59
N PHE A 130 -3.99 14.47 -3.27
CA PHE A 130 -3.84 15.57 -2.33
C PHE A 130 -2.41 15.74 -1.82
N TYR A 131 -1.58 14.70 -1.86
CA TYR A 131 -0.25 14.72 -1.24
C TYR A 131 0.76 15.49 -2.08
N ALA A 132 1.28 16.59 -1.53
CA ALA A 132 2.19 17.50 -2.19
C ALA A 132 3.65 17.06 -1.99
N ILE A 133 4.12 16.07 -2.75
CA ILE A 133 5.51 15.61 -2.72
C ILE A 133 6.08 15.49 -4.13
N GLY A 134 7.37 15.85 -4.31
CA GLY A 134 8.04 15.80 -5.60
C GLY A 134 8.05 14.40 -6.24
N ASP A 135 8.30 13.37 -5.43
CA ASP A 135 8.40 11.98 -5.88
C ASP A 135 7.08 11.21 -5.75
N ILE A 136 5.97 11.85 -6.02
CA ILE A 136 4.63 11.25 -5.90
C ILE A 136 4.49 9.94 -6.69
N PHE A 137 5.26 9.73 -7.75
CA PHE A 137 5.22 8.53 -8.58
C PHE A 137 5.51 7.24 -7.81
N VAL A 138 6.35 7.29 -6.78
CA VAL A 138 6.67 6.14 -5.92
C VAL A 138 5.41 5.65 -5.19
N TYR A 139 4.52 6.56 -4.82
CA TYR A 139 3.28 6.26 -4.12
C TYR A 139 2.21 5.62 -5.03
N TYR A 140 2.42 5.61 -6.36
CA TYR A 140 1.57 4.90 -7.31
C TYR A 140 1.94 3.42 -7.46
N ILE A 141 3.14 2.99 -7.04
CA ILE A 141 3.57 1.58 -7.15
C ILE A 141 2.57 0.61 -6.50
N PRO A 142 2.07 0.85 -5.28
CA PRO A 142 1.07 -0.03 -4.68
C PRO A 142 -0.26 -0.05 -5.45
N LEU A 143 -0.64 1.05 -6.09
CA LEU A 143 -1.83 1.10 -6.94
C LEU A 143 -1.66 0.27 -8.19
N TYR A 144 -0.47 0.30 -8.81
CA TYR A 144 -0.14 -0.55 -9.96
C TYR A 144 -0.18 -2.03 -9.60
N LEU A 145 0.26 -2.39 -8.38
CA LEU A 145 0.16 -3.76 -7.88
C LEU A 145 -1.29 -4.21 -7.79
N VAL A 146 -2.18 -3.38 -7.25
CA VAL A 146 -3.62 -3.66 -7.22
C VAL A 146 -4.20 -3.81 -8.62
N ALA A 147 -3.82 -2.93 -9.55
CA ALA A 147 -4.22 -3.03 -10.95
C ALA A 147 -3.78 -4.36 -11.58
N CYS A 148 -2.55 -4.80 -11.32
CA CYS A 148 -2.04 -6.10 -11.77
C CYS A 148 -2.82 -7.28 -11.18
N ILE A 149 -3.28 -7.19 -9.92
CA ILE A 149 -4.17 -8.21 -9.33
C ILE A 149 -5.47 -8.29 -10.15
N TRP A 150 -6.10 -7.17 -10.47
CA TRP A 150 -7.33 -7.16 -11.27
C TRP A 150 -7.10 -7.70 -12.68
N ILE A 151 -5.99 -7.35 -13.33
CA ILE A 151 -5.59 -7.92 -14.63
C ILE A 151 -5.42 -9.45 -14.53
N GLY A 152 -4.84 -9.95 -13.43
CA GLY A 152 -4.75 -11.39 -13.18
C GLY A 152 -6.12 -12.09 -13.14
N TYR A 153 -7.11 -11.45 -12.52
CA TYR A 153 -8.50 -11.96 -12.55
C TYR A 153 -9.11 -11.93 -13.95
N ALA A 154 -8.79 -10.94 -14.77
CA ALA A 154 -9.19 -10.94 -16.19
C ALA A 154 -8.64 -12.14 -16.92
N GLY A 155 -7.35 -12.45 -16.74
CA GLY A 155 -6.71 -13.63 -17.34
C GLY A 155 -7.40 -14.94 -16.93
N ALA A 156 -7.73 -15.09 -15.66
CA ALA A 156 -8.48 -16.24 -15.15
C ALA A 156 -9.89 -16.34 -15.79
N GLY A 157 -10.61 -15.22 -15.88
CA GLY A 157 -11.93 -15.17 -16.54
C GLY A 157 -11.88 -15.54 -17.99
N ILE A 158 -10.93 -15.03 -18.75
CA ILE A 158 -10.73 -15.33 -20.17
C ILE A 158 -10.35 -16.81 -20.33
N GLY A 159 -9.41 -17.32 -19.53
CA GLY A 159 -8.94 -18.71 -19.59
C GLY A 159 -10.03 -19.74 -19.31
N THR A 160 -11.02 -19.39 -18.50
CA THR A 160 -12.20 -20.25 -18.22
C THR A 160 -13.35 -20.02 -19.22
N GLY A 161 -13.19 -19.15 -20.21
CA GLY A 161 -14.26 -18.76 -21.12
C GLY A 161 -15.45 -18.14 -20.42
N PHE A 162 -15.22 -17.43 -19.30
CA PHE A 162 -16.23 -16.85 -18.41
C PHE A 162 -17.23 -17.87 -17.83
N ARG A 163 -16.93 -19.18 -17.88
CA ARG A 163 -17.68 -20.23 -17.19
C ARG A 163 -17.33 -20.25 -15.70
N LEU A 164 -17.65 -19.13 -15.03
CA LEU A 164 -17.33 -18.93 -13.62
C LEU A 164 -18.41 -19.54 -12.67
N ASP A 165 -19.41 -20.22 -13.22
CA ASP A 165 -20.54 -20.78 -12.48
C ASP A 165 -20.27 -22.18 -11.93
N THR A 166 -19.13 -22.78 -12.21
CA THR A 166 -18.74 -24.06 -11.57
C THR A 166 -18.23 -23.79 -10.16
N PRO A 167 -18.97 -24.21 -9.12
CA PRO A 167 -18.42 -24.20 -7.77
C PRO A 167 -17.12 -25.01 -7.80
N VAL A 168 -16.05 -24.46 -7.22
CA VAL A 168 -14.81 -25.21 -7.00
C VAL A 168 -15.21 -26.44 -6.21
N GLN A 169 -15.25 -27.59 -6.89
CA GLN A 169 -15.51 -28.87 -6.24
C GLN A 169 -14.38 -29.06 -5.22
N PRO A 170 -14.67 -29.16 -3.92
CA PRO A 170 -13.60 -29.44 -2.96
C PRO A 170 -12.88 -30.69 -3.43
N ALA A 171 -11.55 -30.64 -3.42
CA ALA A 171 -10.73 -31.78 -3.77
C ALA A 171 -11.29 -33.02 -3.03
N PRO A 172 -11.48 -34.15 -3.73
CA PRO A 172 -11.96 -35.35 -3.06
C PRO A 172 -11.07 -35.61 -1.84
N ALA A 173 -11.70 -35.70 -0.67
CA ALA A 173 -11.00 -36.05 0.54
C ALA A 173 -10.16 -37.26 0.18
N ALA A 174 -8.85 -37.18 0.40
CA ALA A 174 -7.99 -38.35 0.22
C ALA A 174 -8.53 -39.41 1.17
N ASP A 175 -9.36 -40.31 0.61
CA ASP A 175 -9.89 -41.44 1.34
C ASP A 175 -8.69 -42.15 1.94
N GLY A 176 -8.75 -42.29 3.27
CA GLY A 176 -7.66 -42.78 4.08
C GLY A 176 -7.06 -44.01 3.46
N ALA A 177 -5.81 -43.89 3.01
CA ALA A 177 -4.96 -45.03 2.78
C ALA A 177 -4.92 -45.80 4.10
N ALA A 178 -5.72 -46.85 4.19
CA ALA A 178 -5.59 -47.85 5.26
C ALA A 178 -4.13 -48.26 5.27
N LEU A 179 -3.45 -48.03 6.38
CA LEU A 179 -2.13 -48.58 6.60
C LEU A 179 -2.28 -50.12 6.59
N PRO A 180 -1.49 -50.87 5.84
CA PRO A 180 -1.48 -52.31 5.93
C PRO A 180 -0.91 -52.72 7.29
N ASP A 181 -1.59 -53.64 7.94
CA ASP A 181 -1.21 -54.29 9.19
C ASP A 181 0.15 -54.98 9.10
#